data_5ea2ed1f5016d2d855de752d697f4a47
#
_entry.id   5ea2ed1f5016d2d855de752d697f4a47
#
_cell.length_a   1.000
_cell.length_b   1.000
_cell.length_c   1.000
_cell.angle_alpha   90.00
_cell.angle_beta   90.00
_cell.angle_gamma   90.00
#
_symmetry.space_group_name_H-M   'P 1'
#
loop_
_entity.id
_entity.type
_entity.pdbx_description
1 polymer ?
#
loop_
_entity_poly.entity_id
_entity_poly.type
_entity_poly.pdbx_seq_one_letter_code
_entity_poly.pdbx_strand_id
1 'polypeptide(L)'
;MLRKDRAMSGSDTVAVDAESGPAPRHIAPRHAGRRPSSRSSSRSPHVVVALALPEVVAFDLSIAAQVFGHRRESHYAFEVCTPGPPLVPTTTGFSISAPASLDALARADTVIVPGFVADGEIAPDALVALRAAHAGGARVVSICTGAFALAAAGLLDGRRATTHWQDSPELARRHPAVEVVDNVLYVDHGDIATSAGVAAGIDLCLHLVRSDLGQRVATEIARRLVFAPFRSGSQAQYVARPLPGRTSRAGDEDGLGATRRWAQDRLAERLTLHDLARHAGYSTRTFSRRFREETGTSPLRWLHERRVALAMRLLEETDLPVERVAAQSGLGTAANLRLHLRRVGGVTPSAHREAFRGTGRAASPARGSGSGAPAAG
;
A
#
# COMPACT_ATOMS: atom_id res chain seq x y z
N MET A 1 -23.77 -6.67 74.94
CA MET A 1 -25.26 -6.67 74.93
C MET A 1 -25.60 -6.87 73.42
N LEU A 2 -25.84 -8.13 73.00
CA LEU A 2 -27.12 -8.78 72.80
C LEU A 2 -27.98 -8.02 71.76
N ARG A 3 -28.38 -8.53 70.61
CA ARG A 3 -28.90 -9.86 70.09
C ARG A 3 -28.89 -9.81 68.59
N LYS A 4 -28.50 -10.83 67.80
CA LYS A 4 -29.28 -12.00 67.35
C LYS A 4 -30.66 -11.70 66.78
N ASP A 5 -30.93 -11.90 65.52
CA ASP A 5 -31.55 -13.06 64.84
C ASP A 5 -32.11 -12.56 63.51
N ARG A 6 -31.97 -13.22 62.43
CA ARG A 6 -32.57 -14.42 61.83
C ARG A 6 -32.80 -14.25 60.34
N ALA A 7 -32.35 -15.22 59.67
CA ALA A 7 -32.54 -15.58 58.28
C ALA A 7 -33.99 -15.52 57.77
N MET A 8 -34.10 -15.27 56.44
CA MET A 8 -34.99 -16.05 55.54
C MET A 8 -34.55 -15.85 54.08
N SER A 9 -34.19 -16.91 53.47
CA SER A 9 -34.22 -17.42 52.17
C SER A 9 -35.21 -16.75 51.19
N GLY A 10 -34.73 -16.48 49.98
CA GLY A 10 -35.55 -16.14 48.83
C GLY A 10 -34.66 -16.16 47.60
N SER A 11 -34.56 -17.35 46.95
CA SER A 11 -33.97 -17.58 45.64
C SER A 11 -34.93 -17.03 44.58
N ASP A 12 -34.56 -15.95 43.92
CA ASP A 12 -35.15 -15.61 42.63
C ASP A 12 -34.03 -15.47 41.61
N THR A 13 -33.88 -16.54 40.84
CA THR A 13 -33.05 -16.61 39.67
C THR A 13 -33.76 -15.88 38.52
N VAL A 14 -33.40 -14.62 38.29
CA VAL A 14 -33.80 -13.92 37.07
C VAL A 14 -32.82 -14.30 35.98
N ALA A 15 -33.27 -15.16 35.06
CA ALA A 15 -32.61 -15.44 33.81
C ALA A 15 -32.61 -14.15 32.97
N VAL A 16 -31.44 -13.57 32.76
CA VAL A 16 -31.24 -12.51 31.78
C VAL A 16 -31.01 -13.18 30.45
N ASP A 17 -32.04 -13.15 29.61
CA ASP A 17 -31.94 -13.53 28.20
C ASP A 17 -30.87 -12.65 27.54
N ALA A 18 -29.75 -13.28 27.12
CA ALA A 18 -28.76 -12.68 26.26
C ALA A 18 -29.36 -12.61 24.84
N GLU A 19 -29.94 -11.48 24.50
CA GLU A 19 -30.23 -11.16 23.10
C GLU A 19 -28.92 -11.06 22.33
N SER A 20 -28.65 -12.13 21.58
CA SER A 20 -27.60 -12.18 20.57
C SER A 20 -28.00 -11.26 19.42
N GLY A 21 -27.47 -10.03 19.44
CA GLY A 21 -27.52 -9.13 18.29
C GLY A 21 -26.78 -9.74 17.09
N PRO A 22 -27.29 -9.51 15.85
CA PRO A 22 -26.68 -10.12 14.68
C PRO A 22 -25.27 -9.61 14.46
N ALA A 23 -24.36 -10.55 14.24
CA ALA A 23 -22.97 -10.28 13.87
C ALA A 23 -22.91 -9.36 12.62
N PRO A 24 -21.95 -8.40 12.56
CA PRO A 24 -21.83 -7.53 11.41
C PRO A 24 -21.58 -8.36 10.15
N ARG A 25 -22.50 -8.26 9.21
CA ARG A 25 -22.38 -8.89 7.89
C ARG A 25 -21.17 -8.29 7.18
N HIS A 26 -20.15 -9.09 6.95
CA HIS A 26 -19.09 -8.79 6.00
C HIS A 26 -19.74 -8.57 4.62
N ILE A 27 -19.84 -7.32 4.22
CA ILE A 27 -20.17 -6.97 2.84
C ILE A 27 -18.89 -7.28 2.03
N ALA A 28 -18.87 -8.45 1.42
CA ALA A 28 -17.88 -8.76 0.39
C ALA A 28 -18.08 -7.77 -0.77
N PRO A 29 -17.02 -7.16 -1.32
CA PRO A 29 -17.15 -6.29 -2.48
C PRO A 29 -17.65 -7.13 -3.65
N ARG A 30 -18.84 -6.80 -4.16
CA ARG A 30 -19.35 -7.33 -5.42
C ARG A 30 -18.61 -6.65 -6.57
N HIS A 31 -17.35 -7.05 -6.82
CA HIS A 31 -16.77 -6.88 -8.13
C HIS A 31 -17.20 -8.08 -8.97
N ALA A 32 -18.22 -7.88 -9.78
CA ALA A 32 -18.49 -8.75 -10.92
C ALA A 32 -17.22 -8.74 -11.79
N GLY A 33 -16.41 -9.78 -11.64
CA GLY A 33 -15.22 -9.99 -12.44
C GLY A 33 -15.61 -10.06 -13.92
N ARG A 34 -15.38 -8.98 -14.62
CA ARG A 34 -15.34 -8.98 -16.08
C ARG A 34 -14.18 -9.88 -16.48
N ARG A 35 -14.48 -11.13 -16.86
CA ARG A 35 -13.51 -12.04 -17.44
C ARG A 35 -12.86 -11.34 -18.63
N PRO A 36 -11.53 -11.32 -18.75
CA PRO A 36 -10.88 -10.79 -19.94
C PRO A 36 -11.25 -11.72 -21.10
N SER A 37 -12.11 -11.25 -21.99
CA SER A 37 -12.31 -11.88 -23.29
C SER A 37 -11.01 -11.73 -24.09
N SER A 38 -10.44 -12.84 -24.51
CA SER A 38 -9.29 -12.90 -25.40
C SER A 38 -9.69 -12.35 -26.79
N ARG A 39 -9.66 -11.05 -26.94
CA ARG A 39 -9.60 -10.37 -28.23
C ARG A 39 -8.52 -9.33 -28.14
N SER A 40 -7.47 -9.45 -28.94
CA SER A 40 -6.50 -8.40 -29.21
C SER A 40 -7.21 -7.26 -29.95
N SER A 41 -7.91 -6.40 -29.23
CA SER A 41 -8.31 -5.09 -29.68
C SER A 41 -7.30 -4.13 -29.12
N SER A 42 -6.80 -3.21 -29.92
CA SER A 42 -6.02 -2.04 -29.53
C SER A 42 -6.81 -1.26 -28.46
N ARG A 43 -6.69 -1.67 -27.20
CA ARG A 43 -7.26 -0.90 -26.09
C ARG A 43 -6.47 0.39 -26.00
N SER A 44 -7.17 1.52 -26.06
CA SER A 44 -6.59 2.80 -25.70
C SER A 44 -5.90 2.69 -24.33
N PRO A 45 -4.74 3.32 -24.15
CA PRO A 45 -4.03 3.28 -22.87
C PRO A 45 -4.94 3.82 -21.77
N HIS A 46 -4.82 3.28 -20.56
CA HIS A 46 -5.53 3.75 -19.38
C HIS A 46 -5.12 5.20 -19.07
N VAL A 47 -6.08 6.11 -19.04
CA VAL A 47 -5.82 7.55 -18.90
C VAL A 47 -5.72 7.91 -17.42
N VAL A 48 -4.58 8.46 -17.02
CA VAL A 48 -4.31 8.95 -15.67
C VAL A 48 -4.13 10.47 -15.73
N VAL A 49 -4.98 11.21 -15.04
CA VAL A 49 -4.89 12.67 -14.96
C VAL A 49 -4.54 13.11 -13.54
N ALA A 50 -3.45 13.85 -13.38
CA ALA A 50 -3.09 14.45 -12.11
C ALA A 50 -3.65 15.88 -12.04
N LEU A 51 -4.45 16.17 -11.00
CA LEU A 51 -4.97 17.51 -10.71
C LEU A 51 -3.98 18.25 -9.81
N ALA A 52 -3.21 19.16 -10.38
CA ALA A 52 -2.29 20.03 -9.68
C ALA A 52 -3.03 21.27 -9.16
N LEU A 53 -3.27 21.32 -7.86
CA LEU A 53 -3.79 22.50 -7.16
C LEU A 53 -2.64 23.47 -6.86
N PRO A 54 -2.92 24.78 -6.66
CA PRO A 54 -1.90 25.77 -6.32
C PRO A 54 -1.04 25.32 -5.12
N GLU A 55 0.25 25.65 -5.13
CA GLU A 55 1.25 25.21 -4.15
C GLU A 55 1.31 23.68 -4.00
N VAL A 56 1.26 23.00 -5.16
CA VAL A 56 1.37 21.54 -5.23
C VAL A 56 2.71 21.06 -4.65
N VAL A 57 2.68 19.96 -3.92
CA VAL A 57 3.89 19.27 -3.48
C VAL A 57 4.53 18.59 -4.69
N ALA A 58 5.60 19.20 -5.21
CA ALA A 58 6.25 18.77 -6.45
C ALA A 58 6.67 17.29 -6.41
N PHE A 59 7.12 16.80 -5.25
CA PHE A 59 7.52 15.40 -5.09
C PHE A 59 6.34 14.45 -5.28
N ASP A 60 5.17 14.74 -4.69
CA ASP A 60 3.98 13.89 -4.80
C ASP A 60 3.47 13.81 -6.25
N LEU A 61 3.46 14.95 -6.96
CA LEU A 61 3.13 14.96 -8.38
C LEU A 61 4.16 14.19 -9.21
N SER A 62 5.45 14.35 -8.89
CA SER A 62 6.53 13.66 -9.60
C SER A 62 6.44 12.15 -9.43
N ILE A 63 5.96 11.65 -8.29
CA ILE A 63 5.69 10.22 -8.07
C ILE A 63 4.69 9.71 -9.10
N ALA A 64 3.54 10.38 -9.23
CA ALA A 64 2.52 9.99 -10.21
C ALA A 64 3.08 10.03 -11.64
N ALA A 65 3.79 11.11 -12.00
CA ALA A 65 4.42 11.26 -13.31
C ALA A 65 5.45 10.15 -13.60
N GLN A 66 6.27 9.78 -12.61
CA GLN A 66 7.28 8.73 -12.78
C GLN A 66 6.68 7.33 -12.88
N VAL A 67 5.57 7.06 -12.19
CA VAL A 67 4.92 5.75 -12.24
C VAL A 67 4.09 5.61 -13.51
N PHE A 68 3.27 6.61 -13.87
CA PHE A 68 2.26 6.52 -14.92
C PHE A 68 2.66 7.23 -16.22
N GLY A 69 3.57 8.22 -16.18
CA GLY A 69 3.92 9.08 -17.31
C GLY A 69 5.26 8.77 -17.97
N HIS A 70 5.91 7.65 -17.64
CA HIS A 70 7.23 7.37 -18.19
C HIS A 70 7.18 7.04 -19.68
N ARG A 71 7.83 7.86 -20.51
CA ARG A 71 7.74 7.84 -21.99
C ARG A 71 8.09 6.52 -22.68
N ARG A 72 8.81 5.62 -22.02
CA ARG A 72 9.18 4.29 -22.57
C ARG A 72 8.13 3.23 -22.32
N GLU A 73 7.08 3.55 -21.56
CA GLU A 73 6.03 2.61 -21.20
C GLU A 73 4.69 3.12 -21.76
N SER A 74 3.99 2.29 -22.50
CA SER A 74 2.72 2.62 -23.17
C SER A 74 1.49 2.12 -22.40
N HIS A 75 1.64 1.73 -21.13
CA HIS A 75 0.53 1.18 -20.35
C HIS A 75 -0.48 2.23 -19.94
N TYR A 76 -0.02 3.46 -19.72
CA TYR A 76 -0.82 4.59 -19.27
C TYR A 76 -0.58 5.81 -20.16
N ALA A 77 -1.64 6.61 -20.35
CA ALA A 77 -1.54 7.99 -20.85
C ALA A 77 -1.62 8.92 -19.64
N PHE A 78 -0.56 9.66 -19.36
CA PHE A 78 -0.48 10.55 -18.18
C PHE A 78 -0.54 12.00 -18.60
N GLU A 79 -1.38 12.78 -17.91
CA GLU A 79 -1.56 14.21 -18.14
C GLU A 79 -1.67 14.96 -16.81
N VAL A 80 -1.29 16.25 -16.80
CA VAL A 80 -1.42 17.13 -15.64
C VAL A 80 -2.35 18.27 -15.99
N CYS A 81 -3.39 18.48 -15.18
CA CYS A 81 -4.34 19.57 -15.29
C CYS A 81 -4.35 20.47 -14.05
N THR A 82 -4.88 21.67 -14.19
CA THR A 82 -5.04 22.65 -13.11
C THR A 82 -6.33 23.44 -13.27
N PRO A 83 -6.95 23.92 -12.18
CA PRO A 83 -8.10 24.84 -12.27
C PRO A 83 -7.72 26.27 -12.65
N GLY A 84 -6.43 26.60 -12.60
CA GLY A 84 -5.90 27.95 -12.83
C GLY A 84 -4.99 28.06 -14.03
N PRO A 85 -4.10 29.07 -14.03
CA PRO A 85 -3.09 29.24 -15.07
C PRO A 85 -2.21 27.98 -15.22
N PRO A 86 -1.69 27.71 -16.43
CA PRO A 86 -0.92 26.49 -16.71
C PRO A 86 0.42 26.42 -15.97
N LEU A 87 0.87 27.51 -15.35
CA LEU A 87 2.08 27.54 -14.52
C LEU A 87 1.67 27.48 -13.05
N VAL A 88 1.84 26.33 -12.43
CA VAL A 88 1.42 26.04 -11.06
C VAL A 88 2.61 26.17 -10.12
N PRO A 89 2.56 27.07 -9.10
CA PRO A 89 3.59 27.19 -8.10
C PRO A 89 3.65 25.90 -7.24
N THR A 90 4.86 25.56 -6.78
CA THR A 90 5.08 24.44 -5.87
C THR A 90 5.49 24.90 -4.47
N THR A 91 5.34 24.04 -3.48
CA THR A 91 5.78 24.29 -2.10
C THR A 91 7.30 24.51 -1.94
N THR A 92 8.09 24.25 -2.98
CA THR A 92 9.56 24.27 -2.93
C THR A 92 10.21 25.37 -3.77
N GLY A 93 9.44 26.40 -4.21
CA GLY A 93 9.95 27.62 -4.78
C GLY A 93 10.21 27.61 -6.30
N PHE A 94 9.78 26.57 -7.01
CA PHE A 94 9.72 26.54 -8.47
C PHE A 94 8.29 26.29 -8.94
N SER A 95 8.04 26.44 -10.23
CA SER A 95 6.72 26.17 -10.82
C SER A 95 6.78 25.02 -11.81
N ILE A 96 5.65 24.34 -11.97
CA ILE A 96 5.48 23.27 -12.95
C ILE A 96 4.49 23.69 -14.03
N SER A 97 4.61 23.15 -15.23
CA SER A 97 3.65 23.34 -16.31
C SER A 97 2.56 22.28 -16.25
N ALA A 98 1.30 22.72 -16.17
CA ALA A 98 0.09 21.89 -16.24
C ALA A 98 -0.76 22.40 -17.41
N PRO A 99 -0.51 21.93 -18.65
CA PRO A 99 -1.11 22.52 -19.86
C PRO A 99 -2.59 22.22 -20.04
N ALA A 100 -3.12 21.17 -19.36
CA ALA A 100 -4.53 20.82 -19.49
C ALA A 100 -5.42 21.59 -18.49
N SER A 101 -6.68 21.81 -18.89
CA SER A 101 -7.75 22.33 -18.04
C SER A 101 -8.44 21.20 -17.27
N LEU A 102 -9.39 21.55 -16.39
CA LEU A 102 -10.23 20.58 -15.66
C LEU A 102 -11.02 19.62 -16.58
N ASP A 103 -11.25 19.99 -17.85
CA ASP A 103 -11.92 19.11 -18.82
C ASP A 103 -11.19 17.78 -19.02
N ALA A 104 -9.88 17.74 -18.71
CA ALA A 104 -9.10 16.51 -18.73
C ALA A 104 -9.68 15.45 -17.79
N LEU A 105 -10.26 15.85 -16.66
CA LEU A 105 -10.82 14.92 -15.67
C LEU A 105 -12.01 14.11 -16.22
N ALA A 106 -12.76 14.68 -17.17
CA ALA A 106 -13.92 13.98 -17.76
C ALA A 106 -13.56 12.74 -18.59
N ARG A 107 -12.30 12.64 -19.07
CA ARG A 107 -11.81 11.49 -19.84
C ARG A 107 -10.88 10.55 -19.06
N ALA A 108 -10.65 10.84 -17.78
CA ALA A 108 -9.75 10.07 -16.94
C ALA A 108 -10.37 8.73 -16.53
N ASP A 109 -9.57 7.65 -16.61
CA ASP A 109 -9.87 6.38 -15.93
C ASP A 109 -9.41 6.41 -14.46
N THR A 110 -8.35 7.21 -14.18
CA THR A 110 -7.87 7.49 -12.83
C THR A 110 -7.51 8.96 -12.68
N VAL A 111 -8.04 9.61 -11.65
CA VAL A 111 -7.67 10.96 -11.23
C VAL A 111 -6.76 10.87 -10.01
N ILE A 112 -5.63 11.58 -10.02
CA ILE A 112 -4.72 11.66 -8.88
C ILE A 112 -4.66 13.10 -8.39
N VAL A 113 -4.90 13.33 -7.10
CA VAL A 113 -4.72 14.63 -6.45
C VAL A 113 -3.46 14.55 -5.57
N PRO A 114 -2.33 15.12 -6.00
CA PRO A 114 -1.11 15.23 -5.19
C PRO A 114 -1.33 16.12 -3.97
N GLY A 115 -0.40 16.10 -3.02
CA GLY A 115 -0.35 17.04 -1.93
C GLY A 115 -0.25 18.48 -2.41
N PHE A 116 -0.82 19.38 -1.64
CA PHE A 116 -0.79 20.83 -1.84
C PHE A 116 -0.94 21.54 -0.48
N VAL A 117 -0.75 22.84 -0.42
CA VAL A 117 -1.02 23.63 0.80
C VAL A 117 -2.53 23.72 1.00
N ALA A 118 -3.05 22.96 1.96
CA ALA A 118 -4.49 22.76 2.18
C ALA A 118 -5.09 23.71 3.25
N ASP A 119 -4.47 24.86 3.51
CA ASP A 119 -4.89 25.84 4.50
C ASP A 119 -5.94 26.83 3.96
N GLY A 120 -6.05 26.95 2.63
CA GLY A 120 -6.98 27.80 1.92
C GLY A 120 -8.24 27.12 1.41
N GLU A 121 -9.04 27.90 0.69
CA GLU A 121 -10.22 27.42 -0.03
C GLU A 121 -9.80 26.75 -1.35
N ILE A 122 -10.35 25.57 -1.61
CA ILE A 122 -10.11 24.84 -2.86
C ILE A 122 -11.10 25.37 -3.90
N ALA A 123 -10.62 25.64 -5.12
CA ALA A 123 -11.43 26.14 -6.21
C ALA A 123 -12.71 25.30 -6.40
N PRO A 124 -13.92 25.89 -6.32
CA PRO A 124 -15.18 25.16 -6.37
C PRO A 124 -15.36 24.33 -7.64
N ASP A 125 -14.87 24.82 -8.78
CA ASP A 125 -14.89 24.11 -10.05
C ASP A 125 -14.04 22.83 -10.05
N ALA A 126 -12.90 22.83 -9.36
CA ALA A 126 -12.09 21.62 -9.14
C ALA A 126 -12.85 20.56 -8.33
N LEU A 127 -13.59 20.99 -7.29
CA LEU A 127 -14.42 20.06 -6.49
C LEU A 127 -15.58 19.50 -7.30
N VAL A 128 -16.21 20.32 -8.15
CA VAL A 128 -17.27 19.87 -9.09
C VAL A 128 -16.69 18.86 -10.08
N ALA A 129 -15.54 19.14 -10.67
CA ALA A 129 -14.90 18.28 -11.65
C ALA A 129 -14.46 16.93 -11.03
N LEU A 130 -13.95 16.91 -9.78
CA LEU A 130 -13.62 15.70 -9.05
C LEU A 130 -14.87 14.81 -8.82
N ARG A 131 -15.98 15.41 -8.38
CA ARG A 131 -17.24 14.67 -8.21
C ARG A 131 -17.75 14.11 -9.54
N ALA A 132 -17.70 14.91 -10.60
CA ALA A 132 -18.14 14.48 -11.92
C ALA A 132 -17.28 13.32 -12.47
N ALA A 133 -15.96 13.38 -12.32
CA ALA A 133 -15.05 12.31 -12.73
C ALA A 133 -15.35 11.01 -11.98
N HIS A 134 -15.53 11.06 -10.65
CA HIS A 134 -15.88 9.89 -9.85
C HIS A 134 -17.25 9.32 -10.24
N ALA A 135 -18.27 10.17 -10.42
CA ALA A 135 -19.59 9.76 -10.87
C ALA A 135 -19.55 9.15 -12.28
N GLY A 136 -18.64 9.57 -13.13
CA GLY A 136 -18.34 9.02 -14.45
C GLY A 136 -17.62 7.66 -14.42
N GLY A 137 -17.24 7.18 -13.24
CA GLY A 137 -16.58 5.88 -13.04
C GLY A 137 -15.05 5.95 -12.97
N ALA A 138 -14.46 7.13 -12.95
CA ALA A 138 -13.02 7.27 -12.72
C ALA A 138 -12.66 6.88 -11.28
N ARG A 139 -11.55 6.17 -11.12
CA ARG A 139 -10.93 5.96 -9.80
C ARG A 139 -10.30 7.28 -9.34
N VAL A 140 -10.61 7.72 -8.10
CA VAL A 140 -10.05 8.96 -7.54
C VAL A 140 -9.06 8.65 -6.44
N VAL A 141 -7.87 9.22 -6.55
CA VAL A 141 -6.72 8.89 -5.70
C VAL A 141 -6.14 10.17 -5.10
N SER A 142 -5.83 10.17 -3.82
CA SER A 142 -5.06 11.25 -3.19
C SER A 142 -3.70 10.79 -2.70
N ILE A 143 -2.74 11.69 -2.79
CA ILE A 143 -1.41 11.56 -2.21
C ILE A 143 -1.26 12.68 -1.18
N CYS A 144 -0.84 12.38 0.05
CA CYS A 144 -0.61 13.37 1.10
C CYS A 144 -1.86 14.22 1.39
N THR A 145 -1.68 15.55 1.49
CA THR A 145 -2.76 16.54 1.69
C THR A 145 -3.78 16.60 0.55
N GLY A 146 -3.57 15.91 -0.56
CA GLY A 146 -4.60 15.71 -1.59
C GLY A 146 -5.92 15.14 -1.04
N ALA A 147 -5.87 14.45 0.11
CA ALA A 147 -7.05 13.95 0.81
C ALA A 147 -8.04 15.05 1.22
N PHE A 148 -7.56 16.27 1.49
CA PHE A 148 -8.43 17.41 1.80
C PHE A 148 -9.32 17.79 0.62
N ALA A 149 -8.82 17.71 -0.61
CA ALA A 149 -9.63 17.97 -1.79
C ALA A 149 -10.72 16.92 -1.98
N LEU A 150 -10.41 15.65 -1.75
CA LEU A 150 -11.38 14.58 -1.81
C LEU A 150 -12.44 14.70 -0.71
N ALA A 151 -12.03 15.07 0.50
CA ALA A 151 -12.94 15.32 1.61
C ALA A 151 -13.84 16.53 1.37
N ALA A 152 -13.27 17.66 0.87
CA ALA A 152 -14.04 18.84 0.50
C ALA A 152 -15.03 18.58 -0.66
N ALA A 153 -14.71 17.63 -1.53
CA ALA A 153 -15.63 17.16 -2.57
C ALA A 153 -16.71 16.21 -2.02
N GLY A 154 -16.70 15.83 -0.74
CA GLY A 154 -17.62 14.87 -0.14
C GLY A 154 -17.36 13.40 -0.54
N LEU A 155 -16.26 13.12 -1.22
CA LEU A 155 -15.93 11.78 -1.71
C LEU A 155 -15.45 10.83 -0.62
N LEU A 156 -15.04 11.36 0.54
CA LEU A 156 -14.55 10.56 1.68
C LEU A 156 -15.59 10.40 2.80
N ASP A 157 -16.78 10.95 2.68
CA ASP A 157 -17.81 10.89 3.72
C ASP A 157 -18.21 9.44 4.03
N GLY A 158 -18.16 9.06 5.32
CA GLY A 158 -18.42 7.70 5.80
C GLY A 158 -17.36 6.66 5.38
N ARG A 159 -16.23 7.09 4.83
CA ARG A 159 -15.15 6.21 4.38
C ARG A 159 -13.92 6.36 5.25
N ARG A 160 -13.14 5.29 5.34
CA ARG A 160 -11.80 5.32 5.92
C ARG A 160 -10.84 6.01 4.95
N ALA A 161 -10.04 6.94 5.45
CA ALA A 161 -9.04 7.64 4.64
C ALA A 161 -7.78 7.93 5.44
N THR A 162 -6.66 8.11 4.77
CA THR A 162 -5.41 8.55 5.40
C THR A 162 -4.83 9.75 4.63
N THR A 163 -4.00 10.51 5.32
CA THR A 163 -3.21 11.61 4.80
C THR A 163 -1.84 11.61 5.47
N HIS A 164 -1.03 12.62 5.25
CA HIS A 164 0.24 12.76 5.95
C HIS A 164 0.00 12.82 7.48
N TRP A 165 0.85 12.15 8.24
CA TRP A 165 0.67 11.99 9.69
C TRP A 165 0.55 13.32 10.45
N GLN A 166 1.23 14.38 9.99
CA GLN A 166 1.11 15.71 10.58
C GLN A 166 -0.26 16.35 10.34
N ASP A 167 -0.90 16.03 9.22
CA ASP A 167 -2.15 16.63 8.77
C ASP A 167 -3.39 15.79 9.14
N SER A 168 -3.20 14.55 9.64
CA SER A 168 -4.31 13.68 10.06
C SER A 168 -5.24 14.32 11.10
N PRO A 169 -4.74 14.98 12.17
CA PRO A 169 -5.63 15.64 13.13
C PRO A 169 -6.45 16.76 12.51
N GLU A 170 -5.86 17.53 11.58
CA GLU A 170 -6.54 18.63 10.90
C GLU A 170 -7.60 18.11 9.91
N LEU A 171 -7.30 17.02 9.18
CA LEU A 171 -8.29 16.37 8.32
C LEU A 171 -9.51 15.90 9.11
N ALA A 172 -9.29 15.23 10.24
CA ALA A 172 -10.37 14.77 11.12
C ALA A 172 -11.19 15.94 11.68
N ARG A 173 -10.55 17.05 12.05
CA ARG A 173 -11.21 18.24 12.59
C ARG A 173 -12.07 18.95 11.53
N ARG A 174 -11.54 19.14 10.32
CA ARG A 174 -12.23 19.86 9.23
C ARG A 174 -13.32 19.04 8.56
N HIS A 175 -13.15 17.72 8.52
CA HIS A 175 -14.04 16.79 7.83
C HIS A 175 -14.48 15.65 8.76
N PRO A 176 -15.36 15.92 9.76
CA PRO A 176 -15.73 14.93 10.78
C PRO A 176 -16.53 13.73 10.21
N ALA A 177 -17.03 13.81 8.98
CA ALA A 177 -17.65 12.67 8.29
C ALA A 177 -16.64 11.65 7.76
N VAL A 178 -15.34 11.96 7.77
CA VAL A 178 -14.27 11.07 7.31
C VAL A 178 -13.74 10.24 8.48
N GLU A 179 -13.67 8.91 8.33
CA GLU A 179 -12.97 8.05 9.28
C GLU A 179 -11.46 8.10 9.02
N VAL A 180 -10.76 9.05 9.65
CA VAL A 180 -9.32 9.22 9.47
C VAL A 180 -8.58 8.06 10.14
N VAL A 181 -7.78 7.35 9.36
CA VAL A 181 -6.92 6.25 9.82
C VAL A 181 -5.50 6.74 9.91
N ASP A 182 -5.05 6.97 11.15
CA ASP A 182 -3.71 7.42 11.42
C ASP A 182 -2.67 6.35 11.14
N ASN A 183 -1.49 6.80 10.75
CA ASN A 183 -0.27 5.99 10.74
C ASN A 183 -0.33 4.73 9.85
N VAL A 184 -1.00 4.81 8.69
CA VAL A 184 -0.99 3.79 7.64
C VAL A 184 -0.43 4.39 6.35
N LEU A 185 0.18 3.57 5.47
CA LEU A 185 0.74 4.10 4.22
C LEU A 185 -0.35 4.49 3.24
N TYR A 186 -1.38 3.67 3.10
CA TYR A 186 -2.52 3.94 2.23
C TYR A 186 -3.76 3.14 2.63
N VAL A 187 -4.91 3.65 2.21
CA VAL A 187 -6.22 3.01 2.28
C VAL A 187 -6.77 2.94 0.86
N ASP A 188 -7.30 1.79 0.46
CA ASP A 188 -7.88 1.57 -0.88
C ASP A 188 -9.27 0.94 -0.77
N HIS A 189 -10.25 1.57 -1.38
CA HIS A 189 -11.64 1.11 -1.51
C HIS A 189 -11.98 0.61 -2.93
N GLY A 190 -11.00 0.62 -3.85
CA GLY A 190 -11.17 0.26 -5.24
C GLY A 190 -11.51 1.44 -6.14
N ASP A 191 -12.55 2.18 -5.82
CA ASP A 191 -12.98 3.41 -6.51
C ASP A 191 -12.30 4.67 -5.99
N ILE A 192 -11.94 4.69 -4.71
CA ILE A 192 -11.22 5.78 -4.06
C ILE A 192 -10.05 5.19 -3.26
N ALA A 193 -8.88 5.83 -3.39
CA ALA A 193 -7.71 5.47 -2.59
C ALA A 193 -7.01 6.71 -2.06
N THR A 194 -6.44 6.62 -0.85
CA THR A 194 -5.73 7.72 -0.19
C THR A 194 -4.39 7.23 0.34
N SER A 195 -3.34 8.03 0.27
CA SER A 195 -2.03 7.70 0.85
C SER A 195 -1.44 8.82 1.70
N ALA A 196 -0.51 8.42 2.56
CA ALA A 196 0.23 9.32 3.44
C ALA A 196 1.18 10.28 2.71
N GLY A 197 1.32 10.15 1.41
CA GLY A 197 2.22 11.00 0.63
C GLY A 197 3.69 10.63 0.72
N VAL A 198 4.53 11.43 0.07
CA VAL A 198 5.98 11.21 -0.01
C VAL A 198 6.25 9.75 -0.44
N ALA A 199 7.12 9.02 0.26
CA ALA A 199 7.44 7.63 -0.08
C ALA A 199 6.23 6.68 -0.06
N ALA A 200 5.18 6.96 0.74
CA ALA A 200 3.94 6.18 0.75
C ALA A 200 3.09 6.39 -0.52
N GLY A 201 3.25 7.53 -1.20
CA GLY A 201 2.66 7.77 -2.52
C GLY A 201 3.18 6.79 -3.58
N ILE A 202 4.48 6.44 -3.52
CA ILE A 202 5.07 5.42 -4.41
C ILE A 202 4.42 4.06 -4.16
N ASP A 203 4.21 3.68 -2.88
CA ASP A 203 3.58 2.41 -2.53
C ASP A 203 2.16 2.30 -3.05
N LEU A 204 1.35 3.37 -2.90
CA LEU A 204 0.01 3.41 -3.45
C LEU A 204 0.03 3.34 -4.98
N CYS A 205 0.85 4.12 -5.67
CA CYS A 205 0.94 4.08 -7.13
C CYS A 205 1.35 2.68 -7.64
N LEU A 206 2.35 2.04 -7.01
CA LEU A 206 2.74 0.66 -7.35
C LEU A 206 1.64 -0.36 -7.01
N HIS A 207 0.86 -0.14 -5.96
CA HIS A 207 -0.30 -0.96 -5.65
C HIS A 207 -1.37 -0.85 -6.75
N LEU A 208 -1.66 0.34 -7.23
CA LEU A 208 -2.60 0.56 -8.34
C LEU A 208 -2.11 -0.11 -9.64
N VAL A 209 -0.85 0.06 -9.99
CA VAL A 209 -0.25 -0.65 -11.16
C VAL A 209 -0.37 -2.17 -11.01
N ARG A 210 -0.16 -2.69 -9.81
CA ARG A 210 -0.32 -4.13 -9.54
C ARG A 210 -1.74 -4.61 -9.75
N SER A 211 -2.71 -3.81 -9.33
CA SER A 211 -4.14 -4.10 -9.52
C SER A 211 -4.55 -4.04 -10.99
N ASP A 212 -4.02 -3.09 -11.75
CA ASP A 212 -4.37 -2.84 -13.15
C ASP A 212 -3.65 -3.78 -14.11
N LEU A 213 -2.34 -3.99 -13.93
CA LEU A 213 -1.43 -4.63 -14.90
C LEU A 213 -0.70 -5.86 -14.34
N GLY A 214 -0.91 -6.16 -13.06
CA GLY A 214 -0.30 -7.31 -12.38
C GLY A 214 1.09 -7.04 -11.81
N GLN A 215 1.57 -8.02 -11.04
CA GLN A 215 2.77 -7.92 -10.22
C GLN A 215 4.05 -7.66 -11.05
N ARG A 216 4.16 -8.26 -12.23
CA ARG A 216 5.34 -8.13 -13.09
C ARG A 216 5.60 -6.67 -13.46
N VAL A 217 4.59 -5.97 -14.00
CA VAL A 217 4.73 -4.56 -14.42
C VAL A 217 5.03 -3.68 -13.21
N ALA A 218 4.33 -3.89 -12.08
CA ALA A 218 4.61 -3.16 -10.85
C ALA A 218 6.05 -3.35 -10.35
N THR A 219 6.61 -4.56 -10.47
CA THR A 219 8.00 -4.84 -10.08
C THR A 219 9.00 -4.19 -11.04
N GLU A 220 8.74 -4.19 -12.33
CA GLU A 220 9.59 -3.50 -13.33
C GLU A 220 9.65 -2.00 -13.04
N ILE A 221 8.50 -1.37 -12.77
CA ILE A 221 8.43 0.04 -12.39
C ILE A 221 9.16 0.30 -11.07
N ALA A 222 8.95 -0.53 -10.04
CA ALA A 222 9.63 -0.41 -8.76
C ALA A 222 11.15 -0.49 -8.89
N ARG A 223 11.68 -1.41 -9.70
CA ARG A 223 13.12 -1.53 -10.00
C ARG A 223 13.66 -0.26 -10.67
N ARG A 224 12.94 0.29 -11.64
CA ARG A 224 13.30 1.56 -12.29
C ARG A 224 13.35 2.72 -11.31
N LEU A 225 12.43 2.75 -10.36
CA LEU A 225 12.38 3.78 -9.30
C LEU A 225 13.40 3.53 -8.17
N VAL A 226 14.15 2.41 -8.24
CA VAL A 226 15.07 1.98 -7.15
C VAL A 226 14.32 1.89 -5.82
N PHE A 227 13.08 1.40 -5.86
CA PHE A 227 12.17 1.32 -4.71
C PHE A 227 11.81 -0.12 -4.39
N ALA A 228 11.55 -0.41 -3.12
CA ALA A 228 11.13 -1.75 -2.71
C ALA A 228 9.79 -2.12 -3.40
N PRO A 229 9.69 -3.28 -4.06
CA PRO A 229 8.54 -3.61 -4.90
C PRO A 229 7.24 -3.79 -4.12
N PHE A 230 7.32 -3.89 -2.79
CA PHE A 230 6.14 -4.07 -1.94
C PHE A 230 6.34 -3.53 -0.52
N ARG A 231 5.42 -2.65 -0.10
CA ARG A 231 5.13 -2.35 1.30
C ARG A 231 3.62 -2.44 1.51
N SER A 232 3.20 -2.98 2.68
CA SER A 232 1.77 -3.07 3.02
C SER A 232 1.19 -1.70 3.31
N GLY A 233 0.00 -1.39 2.79
CA GLY A 233 -0.72 -0.16 3.11
C GLY A 233 -0.94 0.06 4.59
N SER A 234 -1.07 -1.01 5.36
CA SER A 234 -1.22 -0.97 6.83
C SER A 234 0.10 -0.76 7.60
N GLN A 235 1.24 -0.58 6.92
CA GLN A 235 2.50 -0.24 7.57
C GLN A 235 2.46 1.19 8.11
N ALA A 236 3.08 1.43 9.28
CA ALA A 236 3.15 2.77 9.88
C ALA A 236 3.91 3.77 8.98
N GLN A 237 3.39 4.99 8.89
CA GLN A 237 4.01 6.11 8.16
C GLN A 237 5.31 6.55 8.83
N TYR A 238 5.23 6.76 10.13
CA TYR A 238 6.28 7.31 10.95
C TYR A 238 6.51 6.42 12.18
N VAL A 239 7.77 6.11 12.41
CA VAL A 239 8.20 5.47 13.65
C VAL A 239 8.86 6.56 14.47
N ALA A 240 8.16 7.08 15.48
CA ALA A 240 8.77 7.99 16.44
C ALA A 240 9.96 7.28 17.09
N ARG A 241 11.17 7.64 16.69
CA ARG A 241 12.36 7.24 17.41
C ARG A 241 12.40 8.14 18.64
N PRO A 242 12.29 7.62 19.87
CA PRO A 242 12.56 8.43 21.04
C PRO A 242 13.97 9.02 20.85
N LEU A 243 14.08 10.36 20.88
CA LEU A 243 15.39 10.98 21.07
C LEU A 243 15.98 10.32 22.32
N PRO A 244 17.22 9.83 22.33
CA PRO A 244 17.80 9.18 23.49
C PRO A 244 17.72 10.18 24.64
N GLY A 245 16.79 9.98 25.57
CA GLY A 245 16.86 10.62 26.87
C GLY A 245 18.21 10.19 27.45
N ARG A 246 18.97 11.12 28.01
CA ARG A 246 20.35 11.03 28.50
C ARG A 246 20.64 9.90 29.51
N THR A 247 20.06 8.72 29.35
CA THR A 247 20.29 7.52 30.17
C THR A 247 20.39 6.26 29.32
N SER A 248 20.92 6.36 28.08
CA SER A 248 21.25 5.16 27.31
C SER A 248 22.53 4.56 27.89
N ARG A 249 22.46 3.32 28.36
CA ARG A 249 23.64 2.52 28.66
C ARG A 249 24.47 2.37 27.38
N ALA A 250 25.77 2.52 27.49
CA ALA A 250 26.73 2.30 26.40
C ALA A 250 26.46 0.93 25.75
N GLY A 251 26.03 0.91 24.48
CA GLY A 251 25.65 -0.29 23.72
C GLY A 251 24.36 -0.19 22.90
N ASP A 252 23.54 0.86 23.05
CA ASP A 252 22.19 1.00 22.45
C ASP A 252 22.20 1.87 21.16
N GLU A 253 23.35 2.04 20.50
CA GLU A 253 23.52 2.94 19.35
C GLU A 253 22.71 2.55 18.11
N ASP A 254 22.22 1.31 18.03
CA ASP A 254 21.46 0.77 16.88
C ASP A 254 20.01 0.35 17.26
N GLY A 255 19.53 0.63 18.46
CA GLY A 255 18.21 0.22 18.93
C GLY A 255 18.00 -1.29 18.80
N LEU A 256 16.85 -1.73 18.23
CA LEU A 256 16.59 -3.15 17.95
C LEU A 256 17.09 -3.61 16.57
N GLY A 257 17.93 -2.80 15.90
CA GLY A 257 18.47 -3.09 14.56
C GLY A 257 19.24 -4.40 14.50
N ALA A 258 20.11 -4.65 15.50
CA ALA A 258 20.87 -5.89 15.60
C ALA A 258 19.94 -7.12 15.69
N THR A 259 18.87 -7.05 16.48
CA THR A 259 17.90 -8.14 16.62
C THR A 259 17.08 -8.33 15.34
N ARG A 260 16.78 -7.27 14.62
CA ARG A 260 16.10 -7.37 13.31
C ARG A 260 16.99 -8.04 12.26
N ARG A 261 18.26 -7.68 12.18
CA ARG A 261 19.24 -8.36 11.30
C ARG A 261 19.38 -9.83 11.64
N TRP A 262 19.62 -10.14 12.93
CA TRP A 262 19.71 -11.51 13.43
C TRP A 262 18.47 -12.36 13.05
N ALA A 263 17.28 -11.81 13.18
CA ALA A 263 16.03 -12.48 12.81
C ALA A 263 15.87 -12.64 11.29
N GLN A 264 16.32 -11.68 10.49
CA GLN A 264 16.30 -11.75 9.02
C GLN A 264 17.19 -12.87 8.48
N ASP A 265 18.34 -13.11 9.11
CA ASP A 265 19.26 -14.19 8.73
C ASP A 265 18.69 -15.58 9.09
N ARG A 266 17.64 -15.63 9.93
CA ARG A 266 17.03 -16.85 10.48
C ARG A 266 15.55 -16.99 10.18
N LEU A 267 15.06 -16.43 9.08
CA LEU A 267 13.63 -16.45 8.74
C LEU A 267 13.07 -17.85 8.57
N ALA A 268 13.89 -18.82 8.13
CA ALA A 268 13.52 -20.21 7.98
C ALA A 268 13.30 -20.92 9.34
N GLU A 269 13.91 -20.41 10.40
CA GLU A 269 13.85 -21.02 11.73
C GLU A 269 12.54 -20.67 12.45
N ARG A 270 12.18 -21.49 13.46
CA ARG A 270 11.02 -21.23 14.31
C ARG A 270 11.36 -20.18 15.37
N LEU A 271 11.29 -18.90 15.00
CA LEU A 271 11.50 -17.79 15.91
C LEU A 271 10.20 -17.44 16.65
N THR A 272 10.29 -17.37 17.98
CA THR A 272 9.21 -16.92 18.87
C THR A 272 9.44 -15.49 19.34
N LEU A 273 8.41 -14.87 19.91
CA LEU A 273 8.54 -13.57 20.56
C LEU A 273 9.57 -13.61 21.70
N HIS A 274 9.66 -14.75 22.42
CA HIS A 274 10.62 -14.94 23.49
C HIS A 274 12.07 -14.94 22.96
N ASP A 275 12.32 -15.59 21.82
CA ASP A 275 13.66 -15.63 21.23
C ASP A 275 14.12 -14.26 20.78
N LEU A 276 13.22 -13.50 20.15
CA LEU A 276 13.50 -12.11 19.75
C LEU A 276 13.80 -11.21 20.95
N ALA A 277 12.98 -11.32 22.02
CA ALA A 277 13.15 -10.54 23.23
C ALA A 277 14.44 -10.89 23.97
N ARG A 278 14.75 -12.19 24.07
CA ARG A 278 16.00 -12.70 24.67
C ARG A 278 17.23 -12.22 23.91
N HIS A 279 17.21 -12.27 22.57
CA HIS A 279 18.31 -11.75 21.75
C HIS A 279 18.54 -10.24 21.96
N ALA A 280 17.45 -9.49 22.16
CA ALA A 280 17.51 -8.06 22.43
C ALA A 280 17.83 -7.70 23.88
N GLY A 281 17.93 -8.68 24.80
CA GLY A 281 18.18 -8.45 26.22
C GLY A 281 17.01 -7.85 26.98
N TYR A 282 15.75 -8.06 26.51
CA TYR A 282 14.55 -7.52 27.13
C TYR A 282 13.55 -8.60 27.55
N SER A 283 12.63 -8.24 28.47
CA SER A 283 11.42 -9.01 28.67
C SER A 283 10.52 -8.93 27.41
N THR A 284 9.68 -9.93 27.17
CA THR A 284 8.76 -9.95 26.01
C THR A 284 7.82 -8.73 25.98
N ARG A 285 7.39 -8.23 27.12
CA ARG A 285 6.55 -7.05 27.26
C ARG A 285 7.32 -5.77 26.84
N THR A 286 8.53 -5.58 27.38
CA THR A 286 9.38 -4.43 27.07
C THR A 286 9.80 -4.46 25.59
N PHE A 287 10.20 -5.63 25.09
CA PHE A 287 10.57 -5.82 23.71
C PHE A 287 9.43 -5.47 22.76
N SER A 288 8.21 -6.02 22.99
CA SER A 288 7.05 -5.76 22.14
C SER A 288 6.67 -4.29 22.10
N ARG A 289 6.76 -3.58 23.22
CA ARG A 289 6.50 -2.14 23.29
C ARG A 289 7.55 -1.36 22.49
N ARG A 290 8.84 -1.56 22.77
CA ARG A 290 9.94 -0.87 22.08
C ARG A 290 9.95 -1.20 20.58
N PHE A 291 9.74 -2.46 20.22
CA PHE A 291 9.69 -2.87 18.83
C PHE A 291 8.57 -2.17 18.06
N ARG A 292 7.39 -1.99 18.68
CA ARG A 292 6.29 -1.25 18.08
C ARG A 292 6.58 0.24 17.99
N GLU A 293 7.21 0.82 19.00
CA GLU A 293 7.67 2.21 18.98
C GLU A 293 8.69 2.48 17.86
N GLU A 294 9.61 1.54 17.60
CA GLU A 294 10.63 1.68 16.54
C GLU A 294 10.13 1.32 15.14
N THR A 295 9.23 0.34 15.00
CA THR A 295 8.87 -0.24 13.70
C THR A 295 7.44 0.03 13.27
N GLY A 296 6.60 0.58 14.17
CA GLY A 296 5.17 0.79 13.95
C GLY A 296 4.33 -0.49 13.94
N THR A 297 4.96 -1.67 14.11
CA THR A 297 4.25 -2.97 14.02
C THR A 297 4.66 -3.92 15.14
N SER A 298 3.90 -5.00 15.37
CA SER A 298 4.31 -6.00 16.35
C SER A 298 5.45 -6.88 15.82
N PRO A 299 6.33 -7.41 16.71
CA PRO A 299 7.48 -8.24 16.31
C PRO A 299 7.10 -9.44 15.44
N LEU A 300 6.04 -10.16 15.81
CA LEU A 300 5.60 -11.35 15.07
C LEU A 300 4.98 -10.99 13.71
N ARG A 301 4.27 -9.86 13.63
CA ARG A 301 3.74 -9.36 12.35
C ARG A 301 4.88 -8.96 11.42
N TRP A 302 5.86 -8.22 11.92
CA TRP A 302 7.05 -7.85 11.17
C TRP A 302 7.81 -9.09 10.67
N LEU A 303 8.05 -10.08 11.54
CA LEU A 303 8.71 -11.35 11.17
C LEU A 303 7.93 -12.06 10.05
N HIS A 304 6.60 -12.08 10.17
CA HIS A 304 5.73 -12.68 9.17
C HIS A 304 5.83 -11.97 7.82
N GLU A 305 5.81 -10.64 7.80
CA GLU A 305 5.97 -9.84 6.58
C GLU A 305 7.33 -10.10 5.89
N ARG A 306 8.42 -10.26 6.67
CA ARG A 306 9.74 -10.63 6.12
C ARG A 306 9.74 -12.02 5.49
N ARG A 307 9.05 -12.98 6.10
CA ARG A 307 8.89 -14.35 5.57
C ARG A 307 8.11 -14.37 4.26
N VAL A 308 7.02 -13.61 4.18
CA VAL A 308 6.25 -13.48 2.94
C VAL A 308 7.09 -12.84 1.83
N ALA A 309 7.84 -11.79 2.13
CA ALA A 309 8.74 -11.15 1.16
C ALA A 309 9.84 -12.10 0.66
N LEU A 310 10.41 -12.91 1.55
CA LEU A 310 11.38 -13.96 1.17
C LEU A 310 10.73 -15.02 0.28
N ALA A 311 9.51 -15.46 0.60
CA ALA A 311 8.79 -16.44 -0.21
C ALA A 311 8.50 -15.94 -1.62
N MET A 312 8.09 -14.66 -1.76
CA MET A 312 7.87 -14.04 -3.06
C MET A 312 9.17 -14.02 -3.88
N ARG A 313 10.28 -13.59 -3.29
CA ARG A 313 11.59 -13.59 -3.94
C ARG A 313 12.04 -15.00 -4.37
N LEU A 314 11.87 -16.02 -3.52
CA LEU A 314 12.19 -17.41 -3.87
C LEU A 314 11.34 -17.92 -5.03
N LEU A 315 10.07 -17.54 -5.12
CA LEU A 315 9.20 -17.88 -6.25
C LEU A 315 9.65 -17.19 -7.55
N GLU A 316 10.20 -15.99 -7.47
CA GLU A 316 10.68 -15.19 -8.60
C GLU A 316 12.03 -15.68 -9.13
N GLU A 317 12.95 -16.00 -8.22
CA GLU A 317 14.36 -16.25 -8.52
C GLU A 317 14.70 -17.73 -8.69
N THR A 318 13.82 -18.66 -8.24
CA THR A 318 14.13 -20.11 -8.21
C THR A 318 13.02 -21.00 -8.77
N ASP A 319 13.39 -22.23 -9.14
CA ASP A 319 12.48 -23.31 -9.54
C ASP A 319 12.00 -24.18 -8.39
N LEU A 320 12.26 -23.79 -7.15
CA LEU A 320 11.91 -24.59 -5.97
C LEU A 320 10.42 -24.94 -5.95
N PRO A 321 10.05 -26.19 -5.61
CA PRO A 321 8.66 -26.55 -5.32
C PRO A 321 8.05 -25.64 -4.25
N VAL A 322 6.74 -25.39 -4.33
CA VAL A 322 6.02 -24.49 -3.42
C VAL A 322 6.22 -24.89 -1.95
N GLU A 323 6.31 -26.20 -1.69
CA GLU A 323 6.58 -26.78 -0.37
C GLU A 323 7.97 -26.37 0.15
N ARG A 324 8.97 -26.39 -0.72
CA ARG A 324 10.35 -25.98 -0.37
C ARG A 324 10.43 -24.46 -0.14
N VAL A 325 9.73 -23.68 -0.97
CA VAL A 325 9.62 -22.21 -0.76
C VAL A 325 8.98 -21.91 0.59
N ALA A 326 7.88 -22.58 0.95
CA ALA A 326 7.23 -22.42 2.24
C ALA A 326 8.14 -22.74 3.43
N ALA A 327 8.90 -23.83 3.32
CA ALA A 327 9.87 -24.23 4.35
C ALA A 327 11.02 -23.22 4.46
N GLN A 328 11.67 -22.88 3.35
CA GLN A 328 12.84 -21.96 3.34
C GLN A 328 12.49 -20.53 3.73
N SER A 329 11.26 -20.10 3.47
CA SER A 329 10.79 -18.78 3.89
C SER A 329 10.31 -18.72 5.35
N GLY A 330 10.25 -19.87 6.04
CA GLY A 330 9.75 -19.98 7.42
C GLY A 330 8.22 -19.86 7.54
N LEU A 331 7.48 -19.98 6.43
CA LEU A 331 6.00 -20.03 6.42
C LEU A 331 5.46 -21.43 6.72
N GLY A 332 6.36 -22.43 6.79
CA GLY A 332 6.08 -23.81 7.20
C GLY A 332 5.45 -24.66 6.11
N THR A 333 4.17 -24.43 5.78
CA THR A 333 3.43 -25.25 4.82
C THR A 333 3.04 -24.50 3.55
N ALA A 334 2.89 -25.23 2.43
CA ALA A 334 2.38 -24.68 1.18
C ALA A 334 0.97 -24.10 1.33
N ALA A 335 0.14 -24.65 2.20
CA ALA A 335 -1.20 -24.12 2.49
C ALA A 335 -1.12 -22.73 3.13
N ASN A 336 -0.22 -22.55 4.10
CA ASN A 336 0.03 -21.27 4.76
C ASN A 336 0.61 -20.25 3.77
N LEU A 337 1.57 -20.64 2.95
CA LEU A 337 2.11 -19.81 1.89
C LEU A 337 1.01 -19.34 0.92
N ARG A 338 0.13 -20.26 0.45
CA ARG A 338 -1.00 -19.89 -0.43
C ARG A 338 -1.96 -18.90 0.23
N LEU A 339 -2.28 -19.12 1.51
CA LEU A 339 -3.15 -18.21 2.28
C LEU A 339 -2.57 -16.81 2.35
N HIS A 340 -1.28 -16.68 2.64
CA HIS A 340 -0.63 -15.38 2.80
C HIS A 340 -0.43 -14.65 1.46
N LEU A 341 -0.05 -15.34 0.40
CA LEU A 341 0.05 -14.72 -0.93
C LEU A 341 -1.31 -14.22 -1.44
N ARG A 342 -2.40 -14.97 -1.17
CA ARG A 342 -3.75 -14.50 -1.49
C ARG A 342 -4.14 -13.23 -0.72
N ARG A 343 -3.76 -13.13 0.57
CA ARG A 343 -4.05 -11.95 1.39
C ARG A 343 -3.25 -10.71 0.98
N VAL A 344 -2.02 -10.91 0.53
CA VAL A 344 -1.07 -9.82 0.24
C VAL A 344 -1.19 -9.35 -1.21
N GLY A 345 -1.38 -10.26 -2.17
CA GLY A 345 -1.34 -9.94 -3.59
C GLY A 345 -2.50 -10.53 -4.41
N GLY A 346 -3.50 -11.16 -3.78
CA GLY A 346 -4.62 -11.79 -4.48
C GLY A 346 -4.24 -12.98 -5.38
N VAL A 347 -2.97 -13.43 -5.35
CA VAL A 347 -2.41 -14.39 -6.31
C VAL A 347 -2.04 -15.72 -5.66
N THR A 348 -1.99 -16.79 -6.45
CA THR A 348 -1.43 -18.08 -6.04
C THR A 348 0.09 -18.10 -6.24
N PRO A 349 0.85 -18.97 -5.53
CA PRO A 349 2.29 -19.13 -5.77
C PRO A 349 2.64 -19.43 -7.24
N SER A 350 1.85 -20.26 -7.91
CA SER A 350 2.06 -20.58 -9.32
C SER A 350 1.83 -19.37 -10.22
N ALA A 351 0.72 -18.66 -10.04
CA ALA A 351 0.43 -17.45 -10.80
C ALA A 351 1.48 -16.35 -10.58
N HIS A 352 1.97 -16.21 -9.33
CA HIS A 352 3.07 -15.30 -9.01
C HIS A 352 4.34 -15.67 -9.80
N ARG A 353 4.72 -16.96 -9.79
CA ARG A 353 5.88 -17.47 -10.52
C ARG A 353 5.75 -17.27 -12.04
N GLU A 354 4.59 -17.59 -12.62
CA GLU A 354 4.33 -17.42 -14.05
C GLU A 354 4.44 -15.96 -14.49
N ALA A 355 3.92 -15.03 -13.68
CA ALA A 355 4.01 -13.60 -13.95
C ALA A 355 5.47 -13.11 -14.06
N PHE A 356 6.41 -13.74 -13.33
CA PHE A 356 7.83 -13.40 -13.39
C PHE A 356 8.60 -14.13 -14.51
N ARG A 357 8.12 -15.30 -14.96
CA ARG A 357 8.83 -16.13 -15.96
C ARG A 357 8.38 -15.91 -17.40
N GLY A 358 7.19 -15.38 -17.61
CA GLY A 358 6.61 -15.16 -18.94
C GLY A 358 7.41 -14.22 -19.85
N THR A 359 8.53 -13.64 -19.38
CA THR A 359 9.37 -12.72 -20.16
C THR A 359 10.79 -13.23 -20.45
N GLY A 360 11.19 -14.39 -19.92
CA GLY A 360 12.55 -14.95 -20.11
C GLY A 360 12.70 -15.87 -21.31
N ARG A 361 11.63 -16.20 -22.04
CA ARG A 361 11.68 -17.26 -23.07
C ARG A 361 11.50 -16.78 -24.53
N ALA A 362 11.74 -15.52 -24.79
CA ALA A 362 11.76 -14.98 -26.16
C ALA A 362 13.12 -14.35 -26.44
N ALA A 363 14.11 -15.17 -26.74
CA ALA A 363 15.24 -14.92 -27.64
C ALA A 363 16.36 -15.98 -27.43
N SER A 364 16.13 -17.19 -27.85
CA SER A 364 17.24 -18.05 -28.26
C SER A 364 17.35 -17.91 -29.79
N PRO A 365 18.42 -17.32 -30.36
CA PRO A 365 18.59 -17.30 -31.79
C PRO A 365 18.80 -18.73 -32.22
N ALA A 366 18.02 -19.18 -33.21
CA ALA A 366 18.20 -20.44 -33.90
C ALA A 366 19.63 -20.50 -34.39
N ARG A 367 20.38 -21.49 -33.93
CA ARG A 367 21.67 -21.85 -34.53
C ARG A 367 21.41 -22.27 -35.97
N GLY A 368 21.79 -21.42 -36.88
CA GLY A 368 21.81 -21.73 -38.31
C GLY A 368 22.68 -22.97 -38.56
N SER A 369 22.05 -23.99 -39.08
CA SER A 369 22.72 -25.13 -39.68
C SER A 369 23.49 -24.65 -40.91
N GLY A 370 24.79 -24.52 -40.74
CA GLY A 370 25.71 -24.32 -41.86
C GLY A 370 25.74 -25.58 -42.76
N SER A 371 25.13 -25.48 -43.91
CA SER A 371 25.31 -26.39 -45.03
C SER A 371 26.62 -26.04 -45.70
N GLY A 372 27.57 -26.97 -45.67
CA GLY A 372 28.80 -26.91 -46.47
C GLY A 372 28.50 -27.02 -47.95
N ALA A 373 29.22 -26.22 -48.74
CA ALA A 373 29.34 -26.40 -50.15
C ALA A 373 30.79 -26.80 -50.46
N PRO A 374 31.03 -27.74 -51.48
CA PRO A 374 32.33 -28.23 -51.74
C PRO A 374 33.09 -27.34 -52.77
N ALA A 375 34.40 -27.37 -52.62
CA ALA A 375 35.34 -26.74 -53.54
C ALA A 375 35.34 -27.46 -54.95
N ALA A 376 35.45 -26.68 -55.99
CA ALA A 376 35.96 -27.12 -57.27
C ALA A 376 36.53 -25.92 -58.03
N GLY A 377 37.75 -26.10 -58.58
CA GLY A 377 38.37 -25.30 -59.63
C GLY A 377 39.46 -24.36 -59.17
#